data_3c7588940f725d2cd12df3420e697b6a
#
_entry.id   3c7588940f725d2cd12df3420e697b6a
#
_cell.length_a   1.000
_cell.length_b   1.000
_cell.length_c   1.000
_cell.angle_alpha   90.00
_cell.angle_beta   90.00
_cell.angle_gamma   90.00
#
_symmetry.space_group_name_H-M   'P 1'
#
loop_
_entity.id
_entity.type
_entity.pdbx_description
1 polymer ?
#
loop_
_entity_poly.entity_id
_entity_poly.type
_entity_poly.pdbx_seq_one_letter_code
_entity_poly.pdbx_strand_id
1 'polypeptide(L)'
;CLSCHSDIADAGKKPFRHQPAFKQGCATCHEPHGGENEHLLRTATTNSLCLECHGPDRQPKLLAAEHLLTIFDGKVKLPEDYFVRNKVVVLPLKYGMGHPVSGHPVSDLKDPKDPTKIVTPMNCLTCHQPHSSAQPNLLVKDQAYNMAFCQTCHKDLNRK
;
A
#
# COMPACT_ATOMS: atom_id res chain seq x y z
N CYS A 1 21.02 -2.94 -0.85
CA CYS A 1 19.84 -3.08 0.03
C CYS A 1 19.67 -4.52 0.51
N LEU A 2 19.48 -5.47 -0.40
CA LEU A 2 19.18 -6.86 -0.01
C LEU A 2 20.34 -7.59 0.68
N SER A 3 21.57 -7.12 0.56
CA SER A 3 22.71 -7.64 1.31
C SER A 3 22.62 -7.36 2.83
N CYS A 4 21.97 -6.27 3.21
CA CYS A 4 21.75 -5.90 4.60
C CYS A 4 20.32 -6.19 5.06
N HIS A 5 19.34 -6.12 4.15
CA HIS A 5 17.92 -6.40 4.39
C HIS A 5 17.57 -7.81 3.91
N SER A 6 18.15 -8.83 4.54
CA SER A 6 17.98 -10.24 4.17
C SER A 6 16.55 -10.74 4.36
N ASP A 7 15.82 -10.18 5.33
CA ASP A 7 14.40 -10.44 5.57
C ASP A 7 13.54 -10.04 4.36
N ILE A 8 13.85 -8.92 3.71
CA ILE A 8 13.18 -8.48 2.48
C ILE A 8 13.59 -9.35 1.29
N ALA A 9 14.86 -9.80 1.24
CA ALA A 9 15.30 -10.76 0.23
C ALA A 9 14.51 -12.08 0.34
N ASP A 10 14.31 -12.59 1.56
CA ASP A 10 13.50 -13.78 1.82
C ASP A 10 12.02 -13.55 1.55
N ALA A 11 11.50 -12.38 1.86
CA ALA A 11 10.16 -11.98 1.47
C ALA A 11 9.95 -12.09 -0.05
N GLY A 12 10.96 -11.75 -0.85
CA GLY A 12 10.91 -11.87 -2.32
C GLY A 12 10.73 -13.30 -2.86
N LYS A 13 10.86 -14.34 -2.02
CA LYS A 13 10.59 -15.74 -2.37
C LYS A 13 9.11 -16.12 -2.28
N LYS A 14 8.26 -15.28 -1.67
CA LYS A 14 6.82 -15.53 -1.54
C LYS A 14 6.12 -15.48 -2.91
N PRO A 15 5.00 -16.23 -3.08
CA PRO A 15 4.32 -16.36 -4.38
C PRO A 15 3.72 -15.04 -4.89
N PHE A 16 3.23 -14.19 -4.02
CA PHE A 16 2.62 -12.92 -4.39
C PHE A 16 3.56 -11.77 -4.04
N ARG A 17 4.10 -11.13 -5.07
CA ARG A 17 5.09 -10.04 -4.95
C ARG A 17 4.52 -8.73 -5.45
N HIS A 18 4.76 -7.67 -4.71
CA HIS A 18 4.45 -6.33 -5.15
C HIS A 18 5.48 -5.88 -6.19
N GLN A 19 5.03 -5.75 -7.44
CA GLN A 19 5.92 -5.51 -8.58
C GLN A 19 6.88 -4.33 -8.40
N PRO A 20 6.44 -3.15 -7.90
CA PRO A 20 7.35 -2.02 -7.69
C PRO A 20 8.54 -2.35 -6.79
N ALA A 21 8.33 -3.14 -5.74
CA ALA A 21 9.40 -3.48 -4.79
C ALA A 21 10.54 -4.30 -5.42
N PHE A 22 10.22 -5.16 -6.39
CA PHE A 22 11.19 -6.12 -6.95
C PHE A 22 11.59 -5.83 -8.41
N LYS A 23 10.80 -5.06 -9.16
CA LYS A 23 11.12 -4.70 -10.55
C LYS A 23 11.65 -3.27 -10.70
N GLN A 24 11.05 -2.31 -10.02
CA GLN A 24 11.51 -0.92 -10.05
C GLN A 24 12.55 -0.63 -8.96
N GLY A 25 12.53 -1.40 -7.89
CA GLY A 25 13.50 -1.34 -6.81
C GLY A 25 13.04 -0.51 -5.61
N CYS A 26 13.79 -0.64 -4.53
CA CYS A 26 13.48 -0.08 -3.22
C CYS A 26 13.28 1.43 -3.23
N ALA A 27 14.08 2.14 -4.04
CA ALA A 27 14.03 3.59 -4.16
C ALA A 27 12.75 4.13 -4.80
N THR A 28 11.87 3.27 -5.30
CA THR A 28 10.53 3.71 -5.74
C THR A 28 9.72 4.27 -4.58
N CYS A 29 9.80 3.63 -3.42
CA CYS A 29 9.04 3.99 -2.22
C CYS A 29 9.89 4.59 -1.10
N HIS A 30 11.20 4.29 -1.07
CA HIS A 30 12.11 4.70 -0.01
C HIS A 30 13.13 5.74 -0.50
N GLU A 31 13.56 6.60 0.39
CA GLU A 31 14.66 7.56 0.18
C GLU A 31 15.94 7.05 0.87
N PRO A 32 16.77 6.25 0.19
CA PRO A 32 17.88 5.53 0.82
C PRO A 32 19.01 6.44 1.33
N HIS A 33 19.08 7.68 0.88
CA HIS A 33 20.07 8.65 1.30
C HIS A 33 19.64 9.51 2.48
N GLY A 34 18.49 9.24 3.06
CA GLY A 34 17.93 9.94 4.21
C GLY A 34 16.58 10.58 3.89
N GLY A 35 15.71 10.64 4.88
CA GLY A 35 14.38 11.23 4.82
C GLY A 35 13.85 11.45 6.22
N GLU A 36 12.86 12.31 6.34
CA GLU A 36 12.25 12.68 7.62
C GLU A 36 11.14 11.69 8.04
N ASN A 37 10.66 10.89 7.08
CA ASN A 37 9.56 9.98 7.31
C ASN A 37 10.03 8.63 7.86
N GLU A 38 9.20 7.99 8.68
CA GLU A 38 9.45 6.66 9.20
C GLU A 38 9.74 5.67 8.07
N HIS A 39 10.67 4.74 8.31
CA HIS A 39 11.17 3.79 7.31
C HIS A 39 11.72 4.43 6.03
N LEU A 40 12.14 5.69 6.08
CA LEU A 40 12.61 6.46 4.93
C LEU A 40 11.61 6.48 3.77
N LEU A 41 10.30 6.49 4.05
CA LEU A 41 9.27 6.55 3.02
C LEU A 41 9.24 7.91 2.36
N ARG A 42 8.89 7.95 1.07
CA ARG A 42 8.78 9.21 0.29
C ARG A 42 7.64 10.11 0.72
N THR A 43 6.69 9.59 1.50
CA THR A 43 5.52 10.32 2.00
C THR A 43 5.39 10.18 3.51
N ALA A 44 4.74 11.15 4.14
CA ALA A 44 4.55 11.19 5.59
C ALA A 44 3.63 10.06 6.11
N THR A 45 2.78 9.49 5.27
CA THR A 45 1.89 8.40 5.66
C THR A 45 1.94 7.24 4.68
N THR A 46 1.72 6.04 5.18
CA THR A 46 1.60 4.83 4.36
C THR A 46 0.48 4.96 3.33
N ASN A 47 -0.66 5.52 3.73
CA ASN A 47 -1.79 5.69 2.81
C ASN A 47 -1.43 6.62 1.65
N SER A 48 -0.80 7.75 1.91
CA SER A 48 -0.34 8.66 0.85
C SER A 48 0.62 7.96 -0.11
N LEU A 49 1.53 7.12 0.42
CA LEU A 49 2.46 6.35 -0.40
C LEU A 49 1.73 5.40 -1.37
N CYS A 50 0.79 4.64 -0.85
CA CYS A 50 0.04 3.66 -1.65
C CYS A 50 -0.86 4.36 -2.69
N LEU A 51 -1.52 5.44 -2.28
CA LEU A 51 -2.46 6.18 -3.12
C LEU A 51 -1.80 6.96 -4.26
N GLU A 52 -0.50 7.20 -4.20
CA GLU A 52 0.26 7.78 -5.32
C GLU A 52 0.12 6.94 -6.61
N CYS A 53 -0.02 5.62 -6.46
CA CYS A 53 -0.24 4.70 -7.58
C CYS A 53 -1.66 4.14 -7.64
N HIS A 54 -2.27 3.88 -6.48
CA HIS A 54 -3.55 3.19 -6.36
C HIS A 54 -4.74 4.14 -6.10
N GLY A 55 -4.49 5.42 -5.87
CA GLY A 55 -5.53 6.40 -5.62
C GLY A 55 -6.34 6.78 -6.86
N PRO A 56 -7.64 7.12 -6.71
CA PRO A 56 -8.47 7.61 -7.80
C PRO A 56 -8.00 8.98 -8.29
N ASP A 57 -7.44 9.78 -7.40
CA ASP A 57 -6.98 11.15 -7.66
C ASP A 57 -5.48 11.22 -7.97
N ARG A 58 -4.84 10.07 -8.26
CA ARG A 58 -3.43 10.05 -8.66
C ARG A 58 -3.22 10.94 -9.89
N GLN A 59 -2.17 11.74 -9.86
CA GLN A 59 -1.83 12.67 -10.95
C GLN A 59 -0.39 12.46 -11.41
N PRO A 60 -0.05 11.33 -12.05
CA PRO A 60 1.26 11.14 -12.62
C PRO A 60 1.48 12.21 -13.71
N LYS A 61 2.61 12.89 -13.64
CA LYS A 61 2.93 13.97 -14.59
C LYS A 61 3.71 13.40 -15.77
N LEU A 62 3.17 13.58 -16.97
CA LEU A 62 3.82 13.13 -18.20
C LEU A 62 4.98 14.08 -18.58
N LEU A 63 6.15 13.51 -18.78
CA LEU A 63 7.30 14.14 -19.42
C LEU A 63 7.32 13.67 -20.87
N ALA A 64 6.58 14.32 -21.76
CA ALA A 64 6.32 13.85 -23.12
C ALA A 64 7.60 13.65 -23.95
N ALA A 65 8.59 14.54 -23.81
CA ALA A 65 9.85 14.44 -24.55
C ALA A 65 10.71 13.23 -24.12
N GLU A 66 10.51 12.72 -22.91
CA GLU A 66 11.27 11.59 -22.36
C GLU A 66 10.48 10.28 -22.42
N HIS A 67 9.21 10.31 -22.79
CA HIS A 67 8.27 9.19 -22.70
C HIS A 67 8.20 8.58 -21.28
N LEU A 68 8.22 9.43 -20.26
CA LEU A 68 8.20 9.06 -18.87
C LEU A 68 7.03 9.70 -18.13
N LEU A 69 6.53 8.99 -17.12
CA LEU A 69 5.67 9.54 -16.09
C LEU A 69 6.49 9.84 -14.83
N THR A 70 6.15 10.88 -14.13
CA THR A 70 6.71 11.14 -12.80
C THR A 70 5.65 11.05 -11.72
N ILE A 71 6.04 10.52 -10.57
CA ILE A 71 5.26 10.43 -9.35
C ILE A 71 6.11 10.96 -8.19
N PHE A 72 5.51 11.13 -7.01
CA PHE A 72 6.16 11.72 -5.83
C PHE A 72 6.81 13.07 -6.15
N ASP A 73 6.03 14.00 -6.71
CA ASP A 73 6.50 15.35 -7.09
C ASP A 73 7.74 15.34 -8.00
N GLY A 74 7.80 14.38 -8.93
CA GLY A 74 8.89 14.27 -9.89
C GLY A 74 10.10 13.47 -9.41
N LYS A 75 10.09 12.97 -8.18
CA LYS A 75 11.23 12.24 -7.59
C LYS A 75 11.41 10.83 -8.17
N VAL A 76 10.35 10.24 -8.72
CA VAL A 76 10.39 8.90 -9.32
C VAL A 76 9.91 8.98 -10.76
N LYS A 77 10.70 8.43 -11.68
CA LYS A 77 10.39 8.34 -13.10
C LYS A 77 10.00 6.89 -13.44
N LEU A 78 8.91 6.75 -14.18
CA LEU A 78 8.37 5.47 -14.66
C LEU A 78 8.16 5.54 -16.17
N PRO A 79 8.18 4.41 -16.92
CA PRO A 79 7.76 4.39 -18.31
C PRO A 79 6.36 4.98 -18.50
N GLU A 80 6.11 5.66 -19.61
CA GLU A 80 4.82 6.30 -19.91
C GLU A 80 3.64 5.31 -19.81
N ASP A 81 3.85 4.07 -20.27
CA ASP A 81 2.86 2.99 -20.25
C ASP A 81 2.79 2.19 -18.94
N TYR A 82 3.54 2.60 -17.91
CA TYR A 82 3.76 1.80 -16.69
C TYR A 82 2.46 1.32 -16.06
N PHE A 83 1.51 2.21 -15.85
CA PHE A 83 0.24 1.88 -15.16
C PHE A 83 -0.63 0.92 -15.97
N VAL A 84 -0.66 1.08 -17.27
CA VAL A 84 -1.43 0.22 -18.19
C VAL A 84 -0.78 -1.15 -18.32
N ARG A 85 0.51 -1.17 -18.62
CA ARG A 85 1.29 -2.41 -18.80
C ARG A 85 1.29 -3.30 -17.55
N ASN A 86 1.38 -2.70 -16.38
CA ASN A 86 1.39 -3.44 -15.12
C ASN A 86 -0.01 -3.62 -14.53
N LYS A 87 -1.07 -3.20 -15.22
CA LYS A 87 -2.47 -3.32 -14.80
C LYS A 87 -2.66 -2.83 -13.35
N VAL A 88 -2.07 -1.66 -13.05
CA VAL A 88 -2.13 -1.11 -11.70
C VAL A 88 -3.58 -0.81 -11.34
N VAL A 89 -4.08 -1.49 -10.31
CA VAL A 89 -5.46 -1.34 -9.84
C VAL A 89 -5.62 0.04 -9.23
N VAL A 90 -6.60 0.79 -9.70
CA VAL A 90 -7.06 2.03 -9.07
C VAL A 90 -8.20 1.70 -8.14
N LEU A 91 -8.04 2.06 -6.88
CA LEU A 91 -9.08 1.89 -5.87
C LEU A 91 -10.08 3.05 -5.98
N PRO A 92 -11.37 2.80 -6.25
CA PRO A 92 -12.38 3.85 -6.27
C PRO A 92 -12.75 4.24 -4.83
N LEU A 93 -11.76 4.75 -4.07
CA LEU A 93 -11.96 5.24 -2.72
C LEU A 93 -12.70 6.56 -2.78
N LYS A 94 -14.00 6.51 -2.63
CA LYS A 94 -14.79 7.73 -2.38
C LYS A 94 -14.65 8.09 -0.91
N TYR A 95 -14.44 9.36 -0.65
CA TYR A 95 -14.33 9.88 0.71
C TYR A 95 -15.49 9.37 1.58
N GLY A 96 -15.17 8.72 2.70
CA GLY A 96 -16.15 8.19 3.64
C GLY A 96 -16.76 6.81 3.29
N MET A 97 -16.45 6.21 2.15
CA MET A 97 -17.04 4.91 1.75
C MET A 97 -16.17 3.69 2.05
N GLY A 98 -14.96 3.89 2.57
CA GLY A 98 -14.05 2.78 2.90
C GLY A 98 -13.52 2.02 1.69
N HIS A 99 -12.97 0.83 1.95
CA HIS A 99 -12.41 -0.04 0.92
C HIS A 99 -13.52 -0.60 0.00
N PRO A 100 -13.39 -0.51 -1.33
CA PRO A 100 -14.47 -0.84 -2.26
C PRO A 100 -14.95 -2.28 -2.19
N VAL A 101 -14.09 -3.22 -1.80
CA VAL A 101 -14.43 -4.66 -1.72
C VAL A 101 -15.20 -4.98 -0.45
N SER A 102 -14.93 -4.30 0.65
CA SER A 102 -15.45 -4.67 1.99
C SER A 102 -16.16 -3.55 2.72
N GLY A 103 -16.08 -2.32 2.23
CA GLY A 103 -16.55 -1.13 2.95
C GLY A 103 -15.77 -0.81 4.22
N HIS A 104 -14.65 -1.54 4.49
CA HIS A 104 -13.85 -1.29 5.68
C HIS A 104 -13.15 0.08 5.61
N PRO A 105 -12.99 0.74 6.76
CA PRO A 105 -12.19 1.95 6.81
C PRO A 105 -10.75 1.67 6.37
N VAL A 106 -10.16 2.65 5.69
CA VAL A 106 -8.77 2.61 5.19
C VAL A 106 -7.87 3.60 5.92
N SER A 107 -8.39 4.28 6.91
CA SER A 107 -7.68 5.22 7.77
C SER A 107 -8.15 5.05 9.21
N ASP A 108 -7.42 5.67 10.14
CA ASP A 108 -7.67 5.60 11.56
C ASP A 108 -9.15 5.80 11.94
N LEU A 109 -9.66 4.91 12.75
CA LEU A 109 -10.98 5.07 13.37
C LEU A 109 -10.88 6.01 14.55
N LYS A 110 -11.71 7.03 14.52
CA LYS A 110 -11.78 8.05 15.57
C LYS A 110 -12.96 7.81 16.50
N ASP A 111 -12.83 8.28 17.73
CA ASP A 111 -13.93 8.28 18.69
C ASP A 111 -15.05 9.19 18.16
N PRO A 112 -16.31 8.70 18.05
CA PRO A 112 -17.44 9.54 17.61
C PRO A 112 -17.70 10.75 18.51
N LYS A 113 -17.30 10.69 19.79
CA LYS A 113 -17.48 11.77 20.75
C LYS A 113 -16.29 12.73 20.81
N ASP A 114 -15.11 12.26 20.38
CA ASP A 114 -13.88 13.04 20.34
C ASP A 114 -13.09 12.71 19.06
N PRO A 115 -13.29 13.44 17.96
CA PRO A 115 -12.63 13.18 16.69
C PRO A 115 -11.09 13.35 16.70
N THR A 116 -10.52 13.90 17.78
CA THR A 116 -9.06 13.99 17.94
C THR A 116 -8.46 12.69 18.42
N LYS A 117 -9.26 11.82 19.06
CA LYS A 117 -8.84 10.55 19.64
C LYS A 117 -8.96 9.42 18.63
N ILE A 118 -7.82 8.78 18.32
CA ILE A 118 -7.79 7.55 17.54
C ILE A 118 -8.14 6.38 18.47
N VAL A 119 -9.18 5.62 18.15
CA VAL A 119 -9.59 4.40 18.88
C VAL A 119 -9.02 3.14 18.25
N THR A 120 -8.80 3.15 16.94
CA THR A 120 -8.14 2.04 16.24
C THR A 120 -7.29 2.61 15.12
N PRO A 121 -5.95 2.50 15.21
CA PRO A 121 -5.09 2.93 14.12
C PRO A 121 -5.26 1.97 12.94
N MET A 122 -5.49 2.53 11.75
CA MET A 122 -5.66 1.78 10.52
C MET A 122 -5.01 2.49 9.33
N ASN A 123 -4.41 1.69 8.47
CA ASN A 123 -3.89 2.11 7.18
C ASN A 123 -3.85 0.92 6.22
N CYS A 124 -3.32 1.10 5.02
CA CYS A 124 -3.25 0.02 4.02
C CYS A 124 -2.50 -1.21 4.53
N LEU A 125 -1.47 -1.04 5.36
CA LEU A 125 -0.67 -2.15 5.91
C LEU A 125 -1.37 -2.91 7.05
N THR A 126 -2.48 -2.43 7.56
CA THR A 126 -3.31 -3.22 8.49
C THR A 126 -3.78 -4.52 7.84
N CYS A 127 -4.02 -4.49 6.53
CA CYS A 127 -4.52 -5.61 5.76
C CYS A 127 -3.54 -6.15 4.70
N HIS A 128 -2.58 -5.33 4.24
CA HIS A 128 -1.67 -5.69 3.16
C HIS A 128 -0.20 -5.69 3.59
N GLN A 129 0.60 -6.54 2.95
CA GLN A 129 2.05 -6.55 3.06
C GLN A 129 2.67 -5.82 1.85
N PRO A 130 3.51 -4.79 2.06
CA PRO A 130 3.91 -3.89 0.98
C PRO A 130 4.93 -4.51 0.01
N HIS A 131 5.68 -5.52 0.42
CA HIS A 131 6.69 -6.15 -0.41
C HIS A 131 6.17 -7.42 -1.07
N SER A 132 5.69 -8.37 -0.27
CA SER A 132 5.20 -9.66 -0.75
C SER A 132 4.36 -10.37 0.30
N SER A 133 3.53 -11.31 -0.12
CA SER A 133 2.72 -12.13 0.77
C SER A 133 2.65 -13.58 0.31
N ALA A 134 2.36 -14.48 1.24
CA ALA A 134 1.91 -15.83 0.92
C ALA A 134 0.46 -15.85 0.42
N GLN A 135 -0.29 -14.75 0.57
CA GLN A 135 -1.70 -14.64 0.22
C GLN A 135 -1.92 -13.76 -1.02
N PRO A 136 -2.96 -14.05 -1.83
CA PRO A 136 -3.37 -13.19 -2.94
C PRO A 136 -3.63 -11.75 -2.48
N ASN A 137 -3.54 -10.81 -3.41
CA ASN A 137 -3.72 -9.39 -3.15
C ASN A 137 -2.82 -8.83 -2.04
N LEU A 138 -1.70 -9.50 -1.76
CA LEU A 138 -0.75 -9.13 -0.71
C LEU A 138 -1.37 -9.09 0.70
N LEU A 139 -2.41 -9.87 0.96
CA LEU A 139 -3.05 -9.89 2.26
C LEU A 139 -2.13 -10.46 3.36
N VAL A 140 -2.28 -9.96 4.59
CA VAL A 140 -1.52 -10.43 5.75
C VAL A 140 -1.91 -11.83 6.20
N LYS A 141 -3.15 -12.26 5.88
CA LYS A 141 -3.71 -13.58 6.18
C LYS A 141 -4.63 -14.06 5.07
N ASP A 142 -4.91 -15.36 5.05
CA ASP A 142 -5.90 -15.96 4.16
C ASP A 142 -7.30 -15.39 4.44
N GLN A 143 -7.99 -15.04 3.38
CA GLN A 143 -9.37 -14.54 3.39
C GLN A 143 -10.38 -15.56 2.84
N ALA A 144 -9.91 -16.59 2.10
CA ALA A 144 -10.76 -17.38 1.20
C ALA A 144 -11.67 -18.36 1.92
N TYR A 145 -11.21 -19.05 2.98
CA TYR A 145 -11.89 -20.24 3.49
C TYR A 145 -12.19 -20.23 4.98
N ASN A 146 -11.69 -19.27 5.71
CA ASN A 146 -11.96 -19.16 7.13
C ASN A 146 -12.03 -17.69 7.54
N MET A 147 -12.65 -17.42 8.65
CA MET A 147 -12.80 -16.07 9.17
C MET A 147 -11.52 -15.54 9.84
N ALA A 148 -10.37 -16.21 9.70
CA ALA A 148 -9.14 -15.88 10.42
C ALA A 148 -8.65 -14.45 10.12
N PHE A 149 -8.83 -13.98 8.89
CA PHE A 149 -8.52 -12.60 8.52
C PHE A 149 -9.42 -11.62 9.27
N CYS A 150 -10.74 -11.83 9.23
CA CYS A 150 -11.73 -10.98 9.89
C CYS A 150 -11.57 -11.00 11.41
N GLN A 151 -11.31 -12.18 11.98
CA GLN A 151 -11.13 -12.40 13.43
C GLN A 151 -9.87 -11.76 14.01
N THR A 152 -8.96 -11.30 13.17
CA THR A 152 -7.83 -10.50 13.65
C THR A 152 -8.30 -9.28 14.45
N CYS A 153 -9.43 -8.67 14.03
CA CYS A 153 -10.05 -7.52 14.70
C CYS A 153 -11.41 -7.87 15.32
N HIS A 154 -12.21 -8.68 14.63
CA HIS A 154 -13.56 -9.06 15.02
C HIS A 154 -13.57 -10.40 15.77
N LYS A 155 -13.11 -10.41 17.01
CA LYS A 155 -12.94 -11.63 17.80
C LYS A 155 -14.24 -12.41 18.07
N ASP A 156 -15.39 -11.74 17.98
CA ASP A 156 -16.70 -12.30 18.32
C ASP A 156 -17.52 -12.79 17.14
N LEU A 157 -16.97 -12.79 15.89
CA LEU A 157 -17.70 -13.22 14.70
C LEU A 157 -18.16 -14.69 14.73
N ASN A 158 -17.66 -15.52 15.63
CA ASN A 158 -18.03 -16.93 15.78
C ASN A 158 -18.91 -17.22 16.99
N ARG A 159 -19.35 -16.20 17.71
CA ARG A 159 -20.31 -16.42 18.79
C ARG A 159 -21.72 -16.49 18.22
N LYS A 160 -22.12 -17.68 17.82
CA LYS A 160 -23.51 -18.11 17.76
C LYS A 160 -23.76 -19.11 18.86
#